data_f4cfd66aedb6af3a2764a0db5fdc8ebf
#
_entry.id   f4cfd66aedb6af3a2764a0db5fdc8ebf
#
_cell.length_a   1.000
_cell.length_b   1.000
_cell.length_c   1.000
_cell.angle_alpha   90.00
_cell.angle_beta   90.00
_cell.angle_gamma   90.00
#
_symmetry.space_group_name_H-M   'P 1'
#
loop_
_entity.id
_entity.type
_entity.pdbx_description
1 polymer ?
#
loop_
_entity_poly.entity_id
_entity_poly.type
_entity_poly.pdbx_seq_one_letter_code
_entity_poly.pdbx_strand_id
1 'polypeptide(L)' 'MKARIPKHREFMINLADDYEKKDECWAKLQEIMQAYQKEGKSVYTPTFIEDNEEKVKALQQEYEFTYTIEER' A
#
# COMPACT_ATOMS: atom_id res chain seq x y z
N MET A 1 9.86 34.69 7.80
CA MET A 1 8.96 33.55 7.85
C MET A 1 9.65 32.26 7.45
N LYS A 2 9.42 31.25 8.19
CA LYS A 2 10.07 29.98 7.96
C LYS A 2 9.23 29.14 6.99
N ALA A 3 9.86 28.64 5.94
CA ALA A 3 9.19 27.74 5.03
C ALA A 3 8.91 26.42 5.74
N ARG A 4 7.71 25.96 5.62
CA ARG A 4 7.30 24.72 6.26
C ARG A 4 7.36 23.60 5.25
N ILE A 5 8.17 22.59 5.56
CA ILE A 5 8.22 21.40 4.74
C ILE A 5 7.09 20.48 5.21
N PRO A 6 6.11 20.17 4.35
CA PRO A 6 5.04 19.29 4.75
C PRO A 6 5.60 17.89 5.04
N LYS A 7 5.02 17.24 6.03
CA LYS A 7 5.41 15.87 6.34
C LYS A 7 5.06 14.98 5.16
N HIS A 8 6.01 14.19 4.77
CA HIS A 8 5.82 13.23 3.69
C HIS A 8 5.52 11.87 4.32
N ARG A 9 4.39 11.28 3.95
CA ARG A 9 3.98 9.98 4.44
C ARG A 9 3.98 9.00 3.29
N GLU A 10 4.63 7.87 3.50
CA GLU A 10 4.70 6.81 2.51
C GLU A 10 4.41 5.49 3.17
N PHE A 11 3.90 4.54 2.41
CA PHE A 11 3.80 3.19 2.90
C PHE A 11 4.60 2.25 2.02
N MET A 12 5.04 1.16 2.61
CA MET A 12 5.80 0.13 1.91
C MET A 12 5.19 -1.23 2.19
N ILE A 13 5.04 -2.01 1.15
CA ILE A 13 4.58 -3.38 1.28
C ILE A 13 5.81 -4.26 1.50
N ASN A 14 5.78 -5.05 2.55
CA ASN A 14 6.84 -5.97 2.90
C ASN A 14 6.45 -7.39 2.52
N LEU A 15 7.12 -7.92 1.53
CA LEU A 15 6.84 -9.25 1.01
C LEU A 15 8.16 -9.99 0.87
N ALA A 16 8.26 -11.18 1.45
CA ALA A 16 9.47 -11.96 1.38
C ALA A 16 9.78 -12.39 -0.05
N ASP A 17 11.05 -12.29 -0.44
CA ASP A 17 11.45 -12.63 -1.81
C ASP A 17 11.27 -14.12 -2.11
N ASP A 18 11.36 -14.95 -1.10
CA ASP A 18 11.22 -16.39 -1.23
C ASP A 18 9.79 -16.88 -0.95
N TYR A 19 8.85 -15.97 -0.78
CA TYR A 19 7.46 -16.35 -0.55
C TYR A 19 6.86 -16.93 -1.83
N GLU A 20 6.32 -18.13 -1.72
CA GLU A 20 5.81 -18.89 -2.85
C GLU A 20 4.72 -18.16 -3.63
N LYS A 21 3.84 -17.47 -2.91
CA LYS A 21 2.69 -16.76 -3.52
C LYS A 21 2.94 -15.27 -3.73
N LYS A 22 4.22 -14.89 -3.76
CA LYS A 22 4.61 -13.50 -3.91
C LYS A 22 4.00 -12.84 -5.14
N ASP A 23 4.15 -13.48 -6.29
CA ASP A 23 3.66 -12.93 -7.56
C ASP A 23 2.15 -12.80 -7.58
N GLU A 24 1.46 -13.78 -7.04
CA GLU A 24 0.00 -13.76 -6.95
C GLU A 24 -0.48 -12.63 -6.03
N CYS A 25 0.18 -12.47 -4.91
CA CYS A 25 -0.14 -11.39 -3.96
C CYS A 25 0.07 -10.02 -4.62
N TRP A 26 1.19 -9.83 -5.30
CA TRP A 26 1.45 -8.58 -6.01
C TRP A 26 0.41 -8.29 -7.08
N ALA A 27 -0.01 -9.32 -7.83
CA ALA A 27 -1.04 -9.14 -8.84
C ALA A 27 -2.34 -8.63 -8.23
N LYS A 28 -2.73 -9.18 -7.09
CA LYS A 28 -3.94 -8.73 -6.39
C LYS A 28 -3.81 -7.31 -5.88
N LEU A 29 -2.65 -6.98 -5.31
CA LEU A 29 -2.39 -5.62 -4.84
C LEU A 29 -2.41 -4.62 -5.99
N GLN A 30 -1.84 -4.98 -7.12
CA GLN A 30 -1.82 -4.10 -8.29
C GLN A 30 -3.21 -3.83 -8.83
N GLU A 31 -4.10 -4.81 -8.79
CA GLU A 31 -5.49 -4.59 -9.20
C GLU A 31 -6.15 -3.51 -8.36
N ILE A 32 -5.96 -3.57 -7.05
CA ILE A 32 -6.52 -2.58 -6.13
C ILE A 32 -5.89 -1.21 -6.39
N MET A 33 -4.57 -1.18 -6.57
CA MET A 33 -3.84 0.05 -6.83
C MET A 33 -4.29 0.72 -8.12
N GLN A 34 -4.45 -0.06 -9.19
CA GLN A 34 -4.89 0.48 -10.47
C GLN A 34 -6.29 1.06 -10.39
N ALA A 35 -7.20 0.40 -9.70
CA ALA A 35 -8.55 0.91 -9.51
C ALA A 35 -8.52 2.24 -8.76
N TYR A 36 -7.66 2.35 -7.77
CA TYR A 36 -7.52 3.55 -6.97
C TYR A 36 -6.93 4.71 -7.79
N GLN A 37 -5.92 4.42 -8.61
CA GLN A 37 -5.31 5.41 -9.48
C GLN A 37 -6.29 5.95 -10.52
N LYS A 38 -7.20 5.12 -10.99
CA LYS A 38 -8.22 5.56 -11.95
C LYS A 38 -9.13 6.64 -11.36
N GLU A 39 -9.24 6.67 -10.05
CA GLU A 39 -10.00 7.70 -9.35
C GLU A 39 -9.20 8.99 -9.18
N GLY A 40 -7.96 9.04 -9.68
CA GLY A 40 -7.10 10.21 -9.58
C GLY A 40 -6.38 10.34 -8.24
N LYS A 41 -6.30 9.26 -7.48
CA LYS A 41 -5.69 9.25 -6.16
C LYS A 41 -4.33 8.58 -6.19
N SER A 42 -3.44 9.00 -5.28
CA SER A 42 -2.10 8.43 -5.20
C SER A 42 -2.12 7.12 -4.41
N VAL A 43 -1.43 6.11 -4.95
CA VAL A 43 -1.27 4.83 -4.27
C VAL A 43 -0.03 4.81 -3.37
N TYR A 44 0.72 5.90 -3.34
CA TYR A 44 1.97 5.97 -2.58
C TYR A 44 1.80 6.61 -1.20
N THR A 45 0.58 6.93 -0.82
CA THR A 45 0.30 7.54 0.47
C THR A 45 -0.51 6.57 1.34
N PRO A 46 -0.44 6.72 2.67
CA PRO A 46 -1.23 5.87 3.56
C PRO A 46 -2.74 5.96 3.33
N THR A 47 -3.20 7.00 2.66
CA THR A 47 -4.60 7.14 2.30
C THR A 47 -5.09 5.93 1.50
N PHE A 48 -4.23 5.36 0.66
CA PHE A 48 -4.57 4.15 -0.08
C PHE A 48 -4.95 3.02 0.87
N ILE A 49 -4.15 2.83 1.92
CA ILE A 49 -4.41 1.78 2.91
C ILE A 49 -5.72 2.07 3.67
N GLU A 50 -5.91 3.32 4.06
CA GLU A 50 -7.10 3.72 4.82
C GLU A 50 -8.39 3.52 4.02
N ASP A 51 -8.38 3.92 2.76
CA ASP A 51 -9.56 3.83 1.90
C ASP A 51 -9.86 2.39 1.46
N ASN A 52 -8.85 1.54 1.45
CA ASN A 52 -8.98 0.15 1.01
C ASN A 52 -8.71 -0.84 2.15
N GLU A 53 -8.93 -0.41 3.38
CA GLU A 53 -8.60 -1.21 4.56
C GLU A 53 -9.19 -2.62 4.52
N GLU A 54 -10.45 -2.74 4.17
CA GLU A 54 -11.10 -4.04 4.12
C GLU A 54 -10.47 -4.97 3.07
N LYS A 55 -10.13 -4.40 1.92
CA LYS A 55 -9.49 -5.17 0.85
C LYS A 55 -8.09 -5.60 1.24
N VAL A 56 -7.34 -4.69 1.86
CA VAL A 56 -5.98 -4.99 2.32
C VAL A 56 -5.99 -6.04 3.40
N LYS A 57 -6.91 -5.94 4.36
CA LYS A 57 -7.01 -6.94 5.43
C LYS A 57 -7.41 -8.31 4.89
N ALA A 58 -8.30 -8.35 3.92
CA ALA A 58 -8.69 -9.61 3.28
C ALA A 58 -7.48 -10.28 2.62
N LEU A 59 -6.63 -9.49 1.97
CA LEU A 59 -5.42 -10.01 1.37
C LEU A 59 -4.43 -10.49 2.42
N GLN A 60 -4.33 -9.79 3.55
CA GLN A 60 -3.45 -10.22 4.63
C GLN A 60 -3.89 -11.54 5.26
N GLN A 61 -5.16 -11.86 5.20
CA GLN A 61 -5.66 -13.15 5.66
C GLN A 61 -5.36 -14.27 4.67
N GLU A 62 -5.26 -13.94 3.39
CA GLU A 62 -5.02 -14.92 2.34
C GLU A 62 -3.53 -15.08 2.04
N TYR A 63 -2.76 -14.02 2.16
CA TYR A 63 -1.34 -13.99 1.83
C TYR A 63 -0.53 -13.47 3.01
N GLU A 64 0.71 -13.90 3.09
CA GLU A 64 1.62 -13.46 4.15
C GLU A 64 2.38 -12.20 3.72
N PHE A 65 1.81 -11.04 3.99
CA PHE A 65 2.52 -9.79 3.78
C PHE A 65 2.17 -8.80 4.89
N THR A 66 3.05 -7.83 5.05
CA THR A 66 2.81 -6.73 5.98
C THR A 66 3.08 -5.41 5.26
N TYR A 67 2.72 -4.33 5.90
CA TYR A 67 3.08 -3.01 5.39
C TYR A 67 3.51 -2.13 6.55
N THR A 68 4.34 -1.14 6.22
CA THR A 68 4.78 -0.14 7.19
C THR A 68 4.45 1.24 6.63
N ILE A 69 4.19 2.18 7.53
CA ILE A 69 3.93 3.56 7.17
C ILE A 69 5.04 4.40 7.76
N GLU A 70 5.71 5.16 6.90
CA GLU A 70 6.78 6.05 7.32
C GLU A 70 6.35 7.50 7.18
N GLU A 71 6.73 8.31 8.14
CA GLU A 71 6.56 9.75 8.10
C GLU A 71 7.92 10.42 8.06
N ARG A 72 8.08 11.37 7.19
CA ARG A 72 9.33 12.12 7.07
C ARG A 72 9.06 13.61 7.13
#